data_adc64698eb68554529d1f401e2be6931
#
_entry.id   adc64698eb68554529d1f401e2be6931
#
_cell.length_a   1.000
_cell.length_b   1.000
_cell.length_c   1.000
_cell.angle_alpha   90.00
_cell.angle_beta   90.00
_cell.angle_gamma   90.00
#
_symmetry.space_group_name_H-M   'P 1'
#
loop_
_entity.id
_entity.type
_entity.pdbx_description
1 polymer ?
#
loop_
_entity_poly.entity_id
_entity_poly.type
_entity_poly.pdbx_seq_one_letter_code
_entity_poly.pdbx_strand_id
1 'polypeptide(L)'
;SMLLLLICTITAQAQEYHVETPGTLQEVIGPGAEELTRIRVTGTLNDRDIAFLHRLCWPSKPKPKGMKYENYLKMAMEKEDTLKPCLRYLDMEDARMVNDALPARAFDGSFIRDYKLPKTLKKIGESAFTCNVFLKELIIPESVEEIGRNLLFFSIKVEKVRFPDNLEVMNDFLCAECWKLKEVNIPSKVREIYSGIFNGCPKA
;
A
#
# COMPACT_ATOMS: atom_id res chain seq x y z
N SER A 1 33.03 -17.10 33.50
CA SER A 1 31.86 -16.30 33.46
C SER A 1 31.37 -16.22 32.00
N MET A 2 30.44 -17.11 31.67
CA MET A 2 29.88 -17.26 30.32
C MET A 2 28.69 -16.30 30.20
N LEU A 3 28.89 -15.19 29.50
CA LEU A 3 27.82 -14.20 29.21
C LEU A 3 26.96 -14.79 28.10
N LEU A 4 25.81 -15.35 28.49
CA LEU A 4 24.74 -15.72 27.52
C LEU A 4 24.24 -14.42 26.89
N LEU A 5 24.62 -14.16 25.64
CA LEU A 5 23.92 -13.20 24.79
C LEU A 5 22.54 -13.80 24.44
N LEU A 6 21.53 -13.41 25.18
CA LEU A 6 20.14 -13.62 24.80
C LEU A 6 19.90 -12.71 23.56
N ILE A 7 20.09 -13.27 22.37
CA ILE A 7 19.58 -12.64 21.14
C ILE A 7 18.07 -12.79 21.22
N CYS A 8 17.42 -11.81 21.82
CA CYS A 8 15.98 -11.66 21.76
C CYS A 8 15.65 -11.29 20.30
N THR A 9 15.38 -12.30 19.48
CA THR A 9 14.69 -12.09 18.20
C THR A 9 13.29 -11.63 18.55
N ILE A 10 13.13 -10.33 18.80
CA ILE A 10 11.83 -9.69 18.83
C ILE A 10 11.34 -9.76 17.38
N THR A 11 10.61 -10.80 17.05
CA THR A 11 9.67 -10.72 15.93
C THR A 11 8.72 -9.59 16.32
N ALA A 12 8.91 -8.41 15.73
CA ALA A 12 8.11 -7.26 16.04
C ALA A 12 6.66 -7.61 15.69
N GLN A 13 5.90 -8.02 16.70
CA GLN A 13 4.48 -8.30 16.55
C GLN A 13 3.81 -6.98 16.17
N ALA A 14 2.92 -7.02 15.19
CA ALA A 14 2.20 -5.83 14.78
C ALA A 14 1.41 -5.29 15.97
N GLN A 15 1.54 -3.99 16.25
CA GLN A 15 0.69 -3.35 17.23
C GLN A 15 -0.71 -3.23 16.63
N GLU A 16 -1.73 -3.59 17.42
CA GLU A 16 -3.13 -3.58 16.99
C GLU A 16 -3.85 -2.35 17.56
N TYR A 17 -4.62 -1.69 16.70
CA TYR A 17 -5.41 -0.51 17.02
C TYR A 17 -6.84 -0.68 16.51
N HIS A 18 -7.81 -0.45 17.39
CA HIS A 18 -9.23 -0.53 17.05
C HIS A 18 -9.86 0.84 16.96
N VAL A 19 -10.52 1.14 15.84
CA VAL A 19 -11.18 2.43 15.58
C VAL A 19 -12.68 2.26 15.69
N GLU A 20 -13.25 2.67 16.81
CA GLU A 20 -14.71 2.68 17.02
C GLU A 20 -15.38 3.82 16.26
N THR A 21 -14.80 5.02 16.34
CA THR A 21 -15.31 6.22 15.67
C THR A 21 -14.44 6.55 14.46
N PRO A 22 -14.99 6.50 13.22
CA PRO A 22 -14.22 6.82 12.03
C PRO A 22 -13.60 8.22 12.09
N GLY A 23 -12.32 8.32 11.71
CA GLY A 23 -11.55 9.58 11.71
C GLY A 23 -10.75 9.83 12.97
N THR A 24 -10.71 8.88 13.93
CA THR A 24 -10.01 9.04 15.21
C THR A 24 -8.74 8.18 15.33
N LEU A 25 -8.28 7.53 14.28
CA LEU A 25 -7.12 6.65 14.35
C LEU A 25 -5.87 7.36 14.88
N GLN A 26 -5.67 8.63 14.54
CA GLN A 26 -4.54 9.42 15.05
C GLN A 26 -4.59 9.56 16.57
N GLU A 27 -5.77 9.79 17.12
CA GLU A 27 -6.01 9.90 18.56
C GLU A 27 -5.85 8.53 19.26
N VAL A 28 -6.30 7.45 18.60
CA VAL A 28 -6.20 6.06 19.10
C VAL A 28 -4.73 5.62 19.17
N ILE A 29 -3.91 5.92 18.17
CA ILE A 29 -2.49 5.59 18.18
C ILE A 29 -1.72 6.49 19.15
N GLY A 30 -2.04 7.78 19.18
CA GLY A 30 -1.39 8.74 20.06
C GLY A 30 0.04 9.12 19.66
N PRO A 31 0.84 9.62 20.64
CA PRO A 31 2.23 10.02 20.42
C PRO A 31 3.13 8.84 20.02
N GLY A 32 4.13 9.10 19.19
CA GLY A 32 5.08 8.08 18.72
C GLY A 32 4.63 7.32 17.48
N ALA A 33 3.51 7.69 16.87
CA ALA A 33 3.00 7.06 15.65
C ALA A 33 4.03 6.97 14.52
N GLU A 34 4.94 7.95 14.42
CA GLU A 34 5.99 8.03 13.41
C GLU A 34 7.14 7.01 13.60
N GLU A 35 7.18 6.34 14.74
CA GLU A 35 8.15 5.26 15.01
C GLU A 35 7.62 3.87 14.62
N LEU A 36 6.32 3.79 14.30
CA LEU A 36 5.67 2.54 13.96
C LEU A 36 6.15 2.04 12.60
N THR A 37 6.54 0.77 12.56
CA THR A 37 6.96 0.10 11.32
C THR A 37 5.99 -0.95 10.85
N ARG A 38 5.16 -1.47 11.77
CA ARG A 38 4.15 -2.51 11.52
C ARG A 38 2.95 -2.30 12.41
N ILE A 39 1.77 -2.20 11.82
CA ILE A 39 0.51 -2.09 12.56
C ILE A 39 -0.59 -2.96 11.95
N ARG A 40 -1.53 -3.33 12.79
CA ARG A 40 -2.84 -3.85 12.42
C ARG A 40 -3.89 -2.86 12.86
N VAL A 41 -4.83 -2.55 11.97
CA VAL A 41 -5.93 -1.64 12.26
C VAL A 41 -7.24 -2.38 12.01
N THR A 42 -8.15 -2.30 12.98
CA THR A 42 -9.49 -2.89 12.93
C THR A 42 -10.55 -1.81 13.21
N GLY A 43 -11.82 -2.16 13.08
CA GLY A 43 -12.92 -1.20 13.24
C GLY A 43 -13.26 -0.47 11.95
N THR A 44 -13.82 0.75 12.04
CA THR A 44 -14.31 1.49 10.86
C THR A 44 -13.43 2.70 10.57
N LEU A 45 -12.95 2.79 9.34
CA LEU A 45 -12.04 3.86 8.88
C LEU A 45 -12.72 4.76 7.86
N ASN A 46 -12.33 6.03 7.84
CA ASN A 46 -12.71 6.99 6.80
C ASN A 46 -11.46 7.60 6.12
N ASP A 47 -11.68 8.56 5.22
CA ASP A 47 -10.60 9.20 4.47
C ASP A 47 -9.58 9.92 5.35
N ARG A 48 -9.98 10.43 6.53
CA ARG A 48 -9.08 11.07 7.49
C ARG A 48 -8.09 10.05 8.07
N ASP A 49 -8.58 8.85 8.41
CA ASP A 49 -7.74 7.77 8.92
C ASP A 49 -6.76 7.27 7.84
N ILE A 50 -7.23 7.13 6.60
CA ILE A 50 -6.37 6.76 5.47
C ILE A 50 -5.30 7.83 5.21
N ALA A 51 -5.66 9.11 5.24
CA ALA A 51 -4.69 10.20 5.10
C ALA A 51 -3.66 10.21 6.23
N PHE A 52 -4.05 9.85 7.45
CA PHE A 52 -3.13 9.69 8.57
C PHE A 52 -2.18 8.50 8.33
N LEU A 53 -2.69 7.33 7.98
CA LEU A 53 -1.88 6.15 7.62
C LEU A 53 -0.90 6.47 6.50
N HIS A 54 -1.35 7.17 5.46
CA HIS A 54 -0.48 7.59 4.36
C HIS A 54 0.70 8.44 4.84
N ARG A 55 0.48 9.38 5.77
CA ARG A 55 1.59 10.17 6.36
C ARG A 55 2.62 9.30 7.07
N LEU A 56 2.18 8.25 7.77
CA LEU A 56 3.08 7.31 8.46
C LEU A 56 3.91 6.44 7.49
N CYS A 57 3.45 6.30 6.26
CA CYS A 57 4.14 5.50 5.23
C CYS A 57 5.34 6.21 4.60
N TRP A 58 5.60 7.47 4.97
CA TRP A 58 6.71 8.24 4.44
C TRP A 58 7.82 8.37 5.47
N PRO A 59 9.10 8.26 5.05
CA PRO A 59 10.19 8.60 5.94
C PRO A 59 10.09 10.08 6.31
N SER A 60 10.37 10.41 7.55
CA SER A 60 10.17 11.74 8.16
C SER A 60 10.92 12.92 7.50
N LYS A 61 11.68 12.68 6.43
CA LYS A 61 12.29 13.74 5.63
C LYS A 61 11.47 13.96 4.37
N PRO A 62 10.84 15.13 4.22
CA PRO A 62 10.13 15.46 2.99
C PRO A 62 11.09 15.46 1.81
N LYS A 63 10.54 15.21 0.62
CA LYS A 63 11.28 15.33 -0.64
C LYS A 63 11.96 16.71 -0.72
N PRO A 64 13.27 16.80 -1.00
CA PRO A 64 13.97 18.07 -1.14
C PRO A 64 13.26 18.99 -2.15
N LYS A 65 13.14 20.28 -1.82
CA LYS A 65 12.50 21.25 -2.70
C LYS A 65 13.21 21.28 -4.05
N GLY A 66 12.44 21.21 -5.15
CA GLY A 66 12.97 21.20 -6.52
C GLY A 66 13.45 19.84 -7.05
N MET A 67 13.55 18.81 -6.21
CA MET A 67 13.89 17.47 -6.69
C MET A 67 12.69 16.85 -7.42
N LYS A 68 12.91 16.26 -8.61
CA LYS A 68 11.90 15.47 -9.31
C LYS A 68 11.54 14.24 -8.48
N TYR A 69 10.29 13.82 -8.54
CA TYR A 69 9.78 12.67 -7.76
C TYR A 69 10.55 11.38 -8.05
N GLU A 70 10.82 11.09 -9.32
CA GLU A 70 11.62 9.94 -9.75
C GLU A 70 13.02 9.90 -9.11
N ASN A 71 13.70 11.04 -9.04
CA ASN A 71 15.01 11.14 -8.41
C ASN A 71 14.95 10.94 -6.89
N TYR A 72 13.88 11.44 -6.27
CA TYR A 72 13.63 11.20 -4.84
C TYR A 72 13.41 9.72 -4.54
N LEU A 73 12.57 9.04 -5.32
CA LEU A 73 12.33 7.60 -5.16
C LEU A 73 13.62 6.79 -5.41
N LYS A 74 14.39 7.13 -6.44
CA LYS A 74 15.68 6.48 -6.70
C LYS A 74 16.64 6.64 -5.52
N MET A 75 16.79 7.86 -5.03
CA MET A 75 17.61 8.14 -3.84
C MET A 75 17.10 7.39 -2.60
N ALA A 76 15.79 7.32 -2.40
CA ALA A 76 15.17 6.60 -1.29
C ALA A 76 15.43 5.09 -1.39
N MET A 77 15.38 4.51 -2.59
CA MET A 77 15.71 3.10 -2.81
C MET A 77 17.20 2.79 -2.56
N GLU A 78 18.10 3.69 -2.96
CA GLU A 78 19.55 3.54 -2.75
C GLU A 78 19.94 3.67 -1.27
N LYS A 79 19.17 4.45 -0.50
CA LYS A 79 19.44 4.75 0.91
C LYS A 79 18.41 4.12 1.87
N GLU A 80 17.74 3.07 1.46
CA GLU A 80 16.63 2.47 2.21
C GLU A 80 17.00 2.17 3.68
N ASP A 81 18.20 1.63 3.91
CA ASP A 81 18.67 1.26 5.25
C ASP A 81 19.03 2.47 6.13
N THR A 82 19.19 3.65 5.55
CA THR A 82 19.54 4.89 6.26
C THR A 82 18.36 5.82 6.47
N LEU A 83 17.19 5.47 5.91
CA LEU A 83 15.97 6.24 6.11
C LEU A 83 15.44 6.04 7.54
N LYS A 84 14.84 7.09 8.10
CA LYS A 84 14.14 6.97 9.37
C LYS A 84 13.06 5.89 9.27
N PRO A 85 12.74 5.20 10.38
CA PRO A 85 11.62 4.29 10.43
C PRO A 85 10.36 4.96 9.91
N CYS A 86 9.60 4.22 9.14
CA CYS A 86 8.25 4.60 8.71
C CYS A 86 7.44 3.32 8.58
N LEU A 87 6.13 3.45 8.46
CA LEU A 87 5.25 2.30 8.33
C LEU A 87 5.60 1.50 7.06
N ARG A 88 5.90 0.20 7.25
CA ARG A 88 6.31 -0.73 6.18
C ARG A 88 5.30 -1.87 5.98
N TYR A 89 4.51 -2.17 7.00
CA TYR A 89 3.55 -3.27 7.00
C TYR A 89 2.23 -2.77 7.56
N LEU A 90 1.18 -2.82 6.75
CA LEU A 90 -0.14 -2.33 7.12
C LEU A 90 -1.18 -3.43 6.91
N ASP A 91 -1.71 -3.93 8.02
CA ASP A 91 -2.80 -4.90 8.04
C ASP A 91 -4.11 -4.19 8.38
N MET A 92 -5.03 -4.15 7.42
CA MET A 92 -6.40 -3.63 7.57
C MET A 92 -7.43 -4.71 7.19
N GLU A 93 -7.04 -5.98 7.17
CA GLU A 93 -7.84 -7.08 6.66
C GLU A 93 -9.25 -7.14 7.30
N ASP A 94 -9.31 -6.89 8.62
CA ASP A 94 -10.55 -6.92 9.40
C ASP A 94 -11.11 -5.52 9.71
N ALA A 95 -10.57 -4.49 9.08
CA ALA A 95 -11.16 -3.15 9.10
C ALA A 95 -12.28 -3.01 8.06
N ARG A 96 -13.07 -1.95 8.18
CA ARG A 96 -14.08 -1.53 7.21
C ARG A 96 -13.84 -0.09 6.78
N MET A 97 -14.11 0.21 5.52
CA MET A 97 -14.19 1.60 5.07
C MET A 97 -15.63 2.11 5.19
N VAL A 98 -15.85 3.34 5.62
CA VAL A 98 -17.19 3.96 5.78
C VAL A 98 -18.06 3.78 4.54
N ASN A 99 -17.49 3.88 3.33
CA ASN A 99 -18.21 3.75 2.07
C ASN A 99 -17.79 2.50 1.28
N ASP A 100 -17.21 1.50 1.96
CA ASP A 100 -16.58 0.33 1.35
C ASP A 100 -15.58 0.69 0.22
N ALA A 101 -15.03 1.91 0.26
CA ALA A 101 -14.15 2.46 -0.77
C ALA A 101 -12.83 2.97 -0.19
N LEU A 102 -11.73 2.60 -0.84
CA LEU A 102 -10.43 3.23 -0.62
C LEU A 102 -10.35 4.50 -1.49
N PRO A 103 -10.03 5.67 -0.92
CA PRO A 103 -10.02 6.91 -1.67
C PRO A 103 -8.97 6.94 -2.78
N ALA A 104 -9.11 7.83 -3.74
CA ALA A 104 -8.08 8.09 -4.73
C ALA A 104 -6.77 8.50 -4.04
N ARG A 105 -5.64 8.00 -4.56
CA ARG A 105 -4.29 8.27 -4.05
C ARG A 105 -4.07 7.88 -2.58
N ALA A 106 -4.83 6.94 -2.07
CA ALA A 106 -4.81 6.51 -0.66
C ALA A 106 -3.39 6.26 -0.13
N PHE A 107 -2.54 5.62 -0.92
CA PHE A 107 -1.16 5.27 -0.58
C PHE A 107 -0.19 5.58 -1.72
N ASP A 108 -0.48 6.62 -2.52
CA ASP A 108 0.40 7.08 -3.60
C ASP A 108 1.81 7.39 -3.07
N GLY A 109 2.82 6.76 -3.66
CA GLY A 109 4.22 6.96 -3.30
C GLY A 109 4.63 6.40 -1.95
N SER A 110 3.83 5.60 -1.30
CA SER A 110 4.14 5.06 0.02
C SER A 110 5.33 4.09 0.01
N PHE A 111 5.95 3.94 1.20
CA PHE A 111 7.09 3.05 1.40
C PHE A 111 6.69 1.69 1.99
N ILE A 112 5.41 1.36 1.94
CA ILE A 112 4.88 0.08 2.40
C ILE A 112 5.47 -1.07 1.56
N ARG A 113 5.76 -2.17 2.23
CA ARG A 113 6.25 -3.41 1.62
C ARG A 113 5.15 -4.46 1.48
N ASP A 114 4.16 -4.38 2.34
CA ASP A 114 3.06 -5.34 2.39
C ASP A 114 1.78 -4.69 2.91
N TYR A 115 0.68 -4.91 2.18
CA TYR A 115 -0.67 -4.50 2.54
C TYR A 115 -1.56 -5.73 2.73
N LYS A 116 -2.37 -5.71 3.78
CA LYS A 116 -3.61 -6.48 3.80
C LYS A 116 -4.78 -5.52 3.76
N LEU A 117 -5.53 -5.60 2.66
CA LEU A 117 -6.66 -4.71 2.41
C LEU A 117 -7.93 -5.23 3.09
N PRO A 118 -8.89 -4.35 3.42
CA PRO A 118 -10.15 -4.76 4.03
C PRO A 118 -10.92 -5.76 3.17
N LYS A 119 -11.33 -6.90 3.76
CA LYS A 119 -12.10 -7.96 3.08
C LYS A 119 -13.45 -7.51 2.55
N THR A 120 -14.00 -6.41 3.06
CA THR A 120 -15.30 -5.86 2.67
C THR A 120 -15.19 -4.77 1.61
N LEU A 121 -13.97 -4.42 1.18
CA LEU A 121 -13.71 -3.33 0.25
C LEU A 121 -14.40 -3.60 -1.09
N LYS A 122 -15.18 -2.62 -1.59
CA LYS A 122 -15.90 -2.70 -2.87
C LYS A 122 -15.23 -1.90 -3.97
N LYS A 123 -14.54 -0.82 -3.60
CA LYS A 123 -13.96 0.10 -4.55
C LYS A 123 -12.55 0.54 -4.15
N ILE A 124 -11.67 0.60 -5.13
CA ILE A 124 -10.34 1.19 -5.00
C ILE A 124 -10.25 2.41 -5.92
N GLY A 125 -9.96 3.57 -5.34
CA GLY A 125 -9.87 4.82 -6.07
C GLY A 125 -8.69 4.89 -7.04
N GLU A 126 -8.71 5.88 -7.93
CA GLU A 126 -7.65 6.15 -8.89
C GLU A 126 -6.30 6.35 -8.19
N SER A 127 -5.21 5.80 -8.78
CA SER A 127 -3.84 6.00 -8.32
C SER A 127 -3.58 5.55 -6.87
N ALA A 128 -4.42 4.67 -6.31
CA ALA A 128 -4.39 4.34 -4.88
C ALA A 128 -3.03 3.81 -4.40
N PHE A 129 -2.28 3.12 -5.24
CA PHE A 129 -0.97 2.55 -4.93
C PHE A 129 0.11 2.94 -5.96
N THR A 130 -0.07 4.05 -6.65
CA THR A 130 0.93 4.58 -7.61
C THR A 130 2.28 4.79 -6.91
N CYS A 131 3.38 4.50 -7.60
CA CYS A 131 4.75 4.70 -7.09
C CYS A 131 5.07 4.00 -5.76
N ASN A 132 4.46 2.86 -5.48
CA ASN A 132 4.78 2.03 -4.32
C ASN A 132 6.05 1.20 -4.61
N VAL A 133 7.20 1.88 -4.60
CA VAL A 133 8.49 1.32 -5.09
C VAL A 133 9.10 0.23 -4.20
N PHE A 134 8.55 -0.03 -3.03
CA PHE A 134 8.99 -1.10 -2.13
C PHE A 134 8.02 -2.28 -2.07
N LEU A 135 6.81 -2.13 -2.59
CA LEU A 135 5.79 -3.17 -2.66
C LEU A 135 6.24 -4.28 -3.61
N LYS A 136 6.10 -5.54 -3.20
CA LYS A 136 6.42 -6.71 -4.02
C LYS A 136 5.17 -7.43 -4.54
N GLU A 137 4.13 -7.45 -3.75
CA GLU A 137 2.89 -8.14 -4.07
C GLU A 137 1.69 -7.30 -3.66
N LEU A 138 0.65 -7.28 -4.48
CA LEU A 138 -0.65 -6.74 -4.12
C LEU A 138 -1.74 -7.77 -4.40
N ILE A 139 -2.40 -8.23 -3.35
CA ILE A 139 -3.58 -9.08 -3.44
C ILE A 139 -4.80 -8.20 -3.18
N ILE A 140 -5.65 -8.08 -4.18
CA ILE A 140 -6.89 -7.32 -4.08
C ILE A 140 -8.00 -8.25 -3.61
N PRO A 141 -8.76 -7.87 -2.56
CA PRO A 141 -9.83 -8.70 -2.02
C PRO A 141 -10.89 -9.07 -3.06
N GLU A 142 -11.43 -10.29 -2.98
CA GLU A 142 -12.47 -10.78 -3.90
C GLU A 142 -13.78 -9.98 -3.83
N SER A 143 -13.96 -9.17 -2.79
CA SER A 143 -15.10 -8.27 -2.62
C SER A 143 -15.03 -7.03 -3.52
N VAL A 144 -13.84 -6.69 -4.08
CA VAL A 144 -13.66 -5.47 -4.89
C VAL A 144 -14.31 -5.64 -6.26
N GLU A 145 -15.12 -4.69 -6.64
CA GLU A 145 -15.92 -4.64 -7.87
C GLU A 145 -15.44 -3.54 -8.83
N GLU A 146 -14.82 -2.48 -8.27
CA GLU A 146 -14.32 -1.35 -9.07
C GLU A 146 -12.90 -0.99 -8.69
N ILE A 147 -12.06 -0.75 -9.69
CA ILE A 147 -10.67 -0.28 -9.53
C ILE A 147 -10.46 0.91 -10.46
N GLY A 148 -10.05 2.04 -9.92
CA GLY A 148 -9.69 3.24 -10.70
C GLY A 148 -8.42 3.05 -11.53
N ARG A 149 -8.19 3.93 -12.49
CA ARG A 149 -6.99 3.92 -13.34
C ARG A 149 -5.69 4.12 -12.54
N ASN A 150 -4.55 3.77 -13.13
CA ASN A 150 -3.20 3.97 -12.58
C ASN A 150 -2.99 3.28 -11.21
N LEU A 151 -3.63 2.16 -10.94
CA LEU A 151 -3.60 1.51 -9.63
C LEU A 151 -2.18 1.40 -9.04
N LEU A 152 -1.26 0.78 -9.80
CA LEU A 152 0.13 0.51 -9.43
C LEU A 152 1.13 1.20 -10.38
N PHE A 153 0.70 2.25 -11.08
CA PHE A 153 1.58 2.94 -12.03
C PHE A 153 2.94 3.26 -11.40
N PHE A 154 4.03 2.88 -12.08
CA PHE A 154 5.41 3.07 -11.60
C PHE A 154 5.77 2.38 -10.29
N SER A 155 5.10 1.28 -9.94
CA SER A 155 5.43 0.45 -8.77
C SER A 155 6.46 -0.62 -9.18
N ILE A 156 7.68 -0.18 -9.42
CA ILE A 156 8.75 -0.88 -10.16
C ILE A 156 9.24 -2.19 -9.54
N LYS A 157 9.03 -2.41 -8.23
CA LYS A 157 9.42 -3.64 -7.53
C LYS A 157 8.29 -4.66 -7.40
N VAL A 158 7.07 -4.34 -7.85
CA VAL A 158 5.95 -5.28 -7.82
C VAL A 158 6.25 -6.47 -8.74
N GLU A 159 6.20 -7.66 -8.19
CA GLU A 159 6.44 -8.94 -8.88
C GLU A 159 5.15 -9.70 -9.13
N LYS A 160 4.13 -9.48 -8.28
CA LYS A 160 2.85 -10.18 -8.35
C LYS A 160 1.68 -9.28 -8.04
N VAL A 161 0.62 -9.42 -8.84
CA VAL A 161 -0.68 -8.77 -8.61
C VAL A 161 -1.79 -9.80 -8.79
N ARG A 162 -2.71 -9.85 -7.83
CA ARG A 162 -3.92 -10.64 -7.95
C ARG A 162 -5.16 -9.74 -7.95
N PHE A 163 -5.85 -9.72 -9.07
CA PHE A 163 -7.16 -9.09 -9.24
C PHE A 163 -8.29 -10.04 -8.84
N PRO A 164 -9.41 -9.53 -8.28
CA PRO A 164 -10.57 -10.36 -7.95
C PRO A 164 -11.26 -10.88 -9.21
N ASP A 165 -11.77 -12.11 -9.17
CA ASP A 165 -12.36 -12.78 -10.35
C ASP A 165 -13.67 -12.13 -10.83
N ASN A 166 -14.35 -11.35 -9.98
CA ASN A 166 -15.59 -10.65 -10.31
C ASN A 166 -15.41 -9.25 -10.90
N LEU A 167 -14.17 -8.80 -11.10
CA LEU A 167 -13.89 -7.51 -11.75
C LEU A 167 -14.32 -7.57 -13.23
N GLU A 168 -15.20 -6.66 -13.64
CA GLU A 168 -15.74 -6.61 -15.01
C GLU A 168 -14.96 -5.65 -15.93
N VAL A 169 -14.28 -4.65 -15.35
CA VAL A 169 -13.57 -3.61 -16.09
C VAL A 169 -12.14 -3.47 -15.59
N MET A 170 -11.17 -3.58 -16.47
CA MET A 170 -9.78 -3.25 -16.23
C MET A 170 -9.46 -1.87 -16.82
N ASN A 171 -9.38 -0.86 -15.97
CA ASN A 171 -9.16 0.52 -16.35
C ASN A 171 -7.72 0.80 -16.84
N ASP A 172 -7.48 2.03 -17.35
CA ASP A 172 -6.19 2.43 -17.94
C ASP A 172 -5.02 2.29 -16.96
N PHE A 173 -3.89 1.83 -17.47
CA PHE A 173 -2.58 1.84 -16.81
C PHE A 173 -2.53 1.19 -15.43
N LEU A 174 -3.36 0.17 -15.16
CA LEU A 174 -3.45 -0.45 -13.83
C LEU A 174 -2.10 -0.89 -13.27
N CYS A 175 -1.25 -1.50 -14.09
CA CYS A 175 0.08 -1.98 -13.73
C CYS A 175 1.18 -1.42 -14.63
N ALA A 176 0.96 -0.27 -15.29
CA ALA A 176 1.97 0.27 -16.18
C ALA A 176 3.25 0.65 -15.42
N GLU A 177 4.42 0.47 -16.08
CA GLU A 177 5.76 0.69 -15.52
C GLU A 177 6.07 -0.18 -14.27
N CYS A 178 5.44 -1.35 -14.14
CA CYS A 178 5.79 -2.36 -13.15
C CYS A 178 6.90 -3.28 -13.69
N TRP A 179 8.14 -2.82 -13.67
CA TRP A 179 9.28 -3.46 -14.36
C TRP A 179 9.60 -4.88 -13.93
N LYS A 180 9.18 -5.29 -12.74
CA LYS A 180 9.43 -6.62 -12.19
C LYS A 180 8.21 -7.53 -12.19
N LEU A 181 7.08 -7.06 -12.68
CA LEU A 181 5.84 -7.85 -12.72
C LEU A 181 6.03 -9.13 -13.53
N LYS A 182 5.71 -10.28 -12.93
CA LYS A 182 5.86 -11.63 -13.50
C LYS A 182 4.58 -12.46 -13.40
N GLU A 183 3.80 -12.19 -12.35
CA GLU A 183 2.59 -12.94 -12.04
C GLU A 183 1.41 -11.98 -11.94
N VAL A 184 0.46 -12.14 -12.85
CA VAL A 184 -0.79 -11.37 -12.86
C VAL A 184 -1.89 -12.24 -13.47
N ASN A 185 -3.08 -12.23 -12.85
CA ASN A 185 -4.24 -12.86 -13.44
C ASN A 185 -5.09 -11.84 -14.21
N ILE A 186 -5.75 -12.33 -15.26
CA ILE A 186 -6.86 -11.60 -15.87
C ILE A 186 -8.15 -12.18 -15.27
N PRO A 187 -8.98 -11.36 -14.62
CA PRO A 187 -10.22 -11.84 -14.01
C PRO A 187 -11.14 -12.52 -15.01
N SER A 188 -11.79 -13.60 -14.59
CA SER A 188 -12.63 -14.40 -15.49
C SER A 188 -13.88 -13.70 -16.00
N LYS A 189 -14.34 -12.65 -15.28
CA LYS A 189 -15.55 -11.87 -15.63
C LYS A 189 -15.25 -10.56 -16.37
N VAL A 190 -13.98 -10.28 -16.70
CA VAL A 190 -13.62 -9.06 -17.42
C VAL A 190 -14.32 -9.02 -18.78
N ARG A 191 -15.00 -7.91 -19.04
CA ARG A 191 -15.70 -7.59 -20.30
C ARG A 191 -15.06 -6.45 -21.05
N GLU A 192 -14.40 -5.54 -20.31
CA GLU A 192 -13.77 -4.34 -20.88
C GLU A 192 -12.33 -4.22 -20.36
N ILE A 193 -11.41 -4.01 -21.31
CA ILE A 193 -10.01 -3.79 -21.03
C ILE A 193 -9.62 -2.48 -21.69
N TYR A 194 -9.22 -1.50 -20.87
CA TYR A 194 -8.78 -0.20 -21.36
C TYR A 194 -7.28 -0.18 -21.71
N SER A 195 -6.74 0.99 -21.93
CA SER A 195 -5.44 1.16 -22.54
C SER A 195 -4.26 0.96 -21.57
N GLY A 196 -3.17 0.39 -22.08
CA GLY A 196 -1.86 0.46 -21.43
C GLY A 196 -1.71 -0.27 -20.10
N ILE A 197 -2.56 -1.26 -19.77
CA ILE A 197 -2.57 -1.93 -18.46
C ILE A 197 -1.20 -2.43 -18.04
N PHE A 198 -0.42 -3.00 -18.97
CA PHE A 198 0.92 -3.54 -18.74
C PHE A 198 2.00 -2.78 -19.54
N ASN A 199 1.73 -1.52 -19.91
CA ASN A 199 2.71 -0.73 -20.62
C ASN A 199 4.01 -0.61 -19.79
N GLY A 200 5.18 -0.83 -20.40
CA GLY A 200 6.44 -0.80 -19.67
C GLY A 200 6.71 -1.97 -18.72
N CYS A 201 5.97 -3.09 -18.85
CA CYS A 201 6.17 -4.31 -18.06
C CYS A 201 6.90 -5.39 -18.86
N PRO A 202 8.23 -5.42 -18.90
CA PRO A 202 8.98 -6.30 -19.81
C PRO A 202 8.91 -7.79 -19.45
N LYS A 203 8.32 -8.15 -18.31
CA LYS A 203 8.26 -9.52 -17.79
C LYS A 203 6.83 -10.03 -17.56
N ALA A 204 5.81 -9.19 -17.76
CA ALA A 204 4.40 -9.55 -17.60
C ALA A 204 3.89 -10.40 -18.75
#